data_d96622c943576bcbfa9d67cfd2d497a4
#
_entry.id   d96622c943576bcbfa9d67cfd2d497a4
#
_cell.length_a   1.000
_cell.length_b   1.000
_cell.length_c   1.000
_cell.angle_alpha   90.00
_cell.angle_beta   90.00
_cell.angle_gamma   90.00
#
_symmetry.space_group_name_H-M   'P 1'
#
loop_
_entity.id
_entity.type
_entity.pdbx_description
1 polymer ?
#
loop_
_entity_poly.entity_id
_entity_poly.type
_entity_poly.pdbx_seq_one_letter_code
_entity_poly.pdbx_strand_id
1 'polypeptide(L)'
;MTTQKNIAPLYWGGLFIGILLSLIYAQHQWVMADQLQMLEKGYLGARAGIWLNYGNVASAMGNVPGSLSAWLVGVPLLLWDSPYSPMLLLLALRLLAFVLLDRVVRELFSPTVRLAFMLFFWLSPWFLYDSLLYNPAYLPLFAALHFWSAFQLREKGAFWSSFVCSALHVLAIGMAMQLHYSWPLLAVISGYLFLMGRIRFNWFGILAGVALVGLSLWPYLHETMINSSISREANPDAQARYIGWGLVHVYPIFKALIYWLRYSSWIFTTKLVNGVEFSAFAAVPWLHWLLIALWKVVIYAVGAASLWLVILANRYGWTQVRASLWRRRREQAETPRTWFALYGAAAVMSVIVCAALAPIVFSYWHLTLVFPFALFPLLLWLEHWSLGREHKVRRYLLWAACYCIAVNLVAAHDSRKFAYGYDYAGQVNLYLQQHPVLKLHPASQE
;
A
#
# COMPACT_ATOMS: atom_id res chain seq x y z
N MET A 1 -5.59 14.94 31.01
CA MET A 1 -6.77 15.23 30.15
C MET A 1 -6.61 16.45 29.22
N THR A 2 -5.85 17.47 29.58
CA THR A 2 -5.62 18.70 28.76
C THR A 2 -4.82 18.47 27.47
N THR A 3 -3.90 17.51 27.44
CA THR A 3 -3.03 17.20 26.28
C THR A 3 -3.78 16.58 25.09
N GLN A 4 -4.86 15.85 25.35
CA GLN A 4 -5.62 15.16 24.30
C GLN A 4 -6.50 16.14 23.48
N LYS A 5 -7.02 17.20 24.12
CA LYS A 5 -7.85 18.22 23.43
C LYS A 5 -7.06 19.04 22.39
N ASN A 6 -5.76 19.24 22.58
CA ASN A 6 -4.94 20.06 21.68
C ASN A 6 -4.44 19.34 20.41
N ILE A 7 -4.58 18.01 20.34
CA ILE A 7 -4.12 17.22 19.16
C ILE A 7 -5.26 16.96 18.16
N ALA A 8 -6.50 16.90 18.63
CA ALA A 8 -7.65 16.56 17.79
C ALA A 8 -7.79 17.45 16.54
N PRO A 9 -7.66 18.80 16.63
CA PRO A 9 -7.75 19.64 15.43
C PRO A 9 -6.65 19.35 14.41
N LEU A 10 -5.42 19.11 14.86
CA LEU A 10 -4.28 18.78 13.99
C LEU A 10 -4.46 17.42 13.32
N TYR A 11 -4.96 16.43 14.05
CA TYR A 11 -5.21 15.11 13.54
C TYR A 11 -6.33 15.12 12.48
N TRP A 12 -7.48 15.72 12.78
CA TRP A 12 -8.61 15.79 11.84
C TRP A 12 -8.32 16.71 10.66
N GLY A 13 -7.63 17.84 10.90
CA GLY A 13 -7.17 18.73 9.84
C GLY A 13 -6.20 18.03 8.88
N GLY A 14 -5.22 17.28 9.40
CA GLY A 14 -4.31 16.49 8.59
C GLY A 14 -5.01 15.38 7.81
N LEU A 15 -6.00 14.70 8.42
CA LEU A 15 -6.81 13.70 7.72
C LEU A 15 -7.58 14.33 6.55
N PHE A 16 -8.23 15.46 6.78
CA PHE A 16 -8.97 16.20 5.75
C PHE A 16 -8.05 16.69 4.62
N ILE A 17 -6.90 17.27 4.95
CA ILE A 17 -5.91 17.70 3.95
C ILE A 17 -5.44 16.52 3.10
N GLY A 18 -5.20 15.35 3.70
CA GLY A 18 -4.82 14.16 2.94
C GLY A 18 -5.92 13.66 2.00
N ILE A 19 -7.20 13.81 2.36
CA ILE A 19 -8.33 13.54 1.45
C ILE A 19 -8.28 14.52 0.27
N LEU A 20 -8.11 15.82 0.52
CA LEU A 20 -8.02 16.82 -0.55
C LEU A 20 -6.83 16.56 -1.48
N LEU A 21 -5.66 16.26 -0.92
CA LEU A 21 -4.48 15.90 -1.72
C LEU A 21 -4.73 14.64 -2.55
N SER A 22 -5.39 13.62 -1.99
CA SER A 22 -5.75 12.40 -2.74
C SER A 22 -6.68 12.72 -3.92
N LEU A 23 -7.63 13.62 -3.76
CA LEU A 23 -8.52 14.04 -4.84
C LEU A 23 -7.77 14.84 -5.92
N ILE A 24 -6.84 15.72 -5.53
CA ILE A 24 -5.97 16.45 -6.48
C ILE A 24 -5.13 15.44 -7.29
N TYR A 25 -4.48 14.49 -6.64
CA TYR A 25 -3.72 13.43 -7.32
C TYR A 25 -4.61 12.60 -8.25
N ALA A 26 -5.81 12.22 -7.79
CA ALA A 26 -6.75 11.44 -8.58
C ALA A 26 -7.18 12.17 -9.86
N GLN A 27 -7.42 13.47 -9.79
CA GLN A 27 -7.86 14.29 -10.91
C GLN A 27 -6.76 14.52 -11.95
N HIS A 28 -5.50 14.63 -11.50
CA HIS A 28 -4.37 15.04 -12.33
C HIS A 28 -3.38 13.91 -12.61
N GLN A 29 -3.83 12.64 -12.62
CA GLN A 29 -3.00 11.49 -12.94
C GLN A 29 -2.94 11.22 -14.45
N TRP A 30 -1.78 10.72 -14.88
CA TRP A 30 -1.62 10.20 -16.23
C TRP A 30 -2.12 8.75 -16.30
N VAL A 31 -3.09 8.50 -17.19
CA VAL A 31 -3.70 7.19 -17.37
C VAL A 31 -2.91 6.37 -18.38
N MET A 32 -2.32 5.25 -17.94
CA MET A 32 -1.53 4.37 -18.81
C MET A 32 -1.37 2.95 -18.22
N ALA A 33 -0.92 2.02 -19.06
CA ALA A 33 -0.50 0.67 -18.67
C ALA A 33 -1.51 -0.04 -17.72
N ASP A 34 -1.11 -0.30 -16.47
CA ASP A 34 -1.92 -1.04 -15.50
C ASP A 34 -3.28 -0.37 -15.21
N GLN A 35 -3.34 0.97 -15.30
CA GLN A 35 -4.57 1.72 -15.12
C GLN A 35 -5.56 1.46 -16.25
N LEU A 36 -5.08 1.49 -17.51
CA LEU A 36 -5.90 1.17 -18.69
C LEU A 36 -6.43 -0.26 -18.61
N GLN A 37 -5.60 -1.24 -18.22
CA GLN A 37 -6.05 -2.62 -18.07
C GLN A 37 -7.17 -2.77 -17.01
N MET A 38 -7.08 -2.06 -15.89
CA MET A 38 -8.14 -2.09 -14.86
C MET A 38 -9.40 -1.41 -15.35
N LEU A 39 -9.28 -0.25 -16.01
CA LEU A 39 -10.41 0.49 -16.56
C LEU A 39 -11.13 -0.34 -17.63
N GLU A 40 -10.39 -0.92 -18.57
CA GLU A 40 -10.94 -1.79 -19.62
C GLU A 40 -11.77 -2.92 -19.02
N LYS A 41 -11.19 -3.68 -18.08
CA LYS A 41 -11.90 -4.79 -17.42
C LYS A 41 -13.14 -4.32 -16.66
N GLY A 42 -13.06 -3.19 -15.98
CA GLY A 42 -14.18 -2.62 -15.25
C GLY A 42 -15.31 -2.13 -16.16
N TYR A 43 -14.98 -1.43 -17.24
CA TYR A 43 -15.96 -0.96 -18.22
C TYR A 43 -16.58 -2.10 -19.03
N LEU A 44 -15.80 -3.14 -19.41
CA LEU A 44 -16.36 -4.37 -20.00
C LEU A 44 -17.38 -5.01 -19.08
N GLY A 45 -17.08 -5.15 -17.80
CA GLY A 45 -18.01 -5.68 -16.81
C GLY A 45 -19.26 -4.81 -16.66
N ALA A 46 -19.09 -3.51 -16.44
CA ALA A 46 -20.19 -2.60 -16.12
C ALA A 46 -21.09 -2.28 -17.32
N ARG A 47 -20.54 -2.15 -18.53
CA ARG A 47 -21.29 -1.68 -19.70
C ARG A 47 -21.63 -2.77 -20.69
N ALA A 48 -20.76 -3.79 -20.84
CA ALA A 48 -21.01 -4.91 -21.74
C ALA A 48 -21.46 -6.20 -21.03
N GLY A 49 -21.50 -6.21 -19.69
CA GLY A 49 -21.83 -7.42 -18.92
C GLY A 49 -20.73 -8.51 -18.96
N ILE A 50 -19.55 -8.21 -19.52
CA ILE A 50 -18.46 -9.16 -19.71
C ILE A 50 -17.46 -9.04 -18.55
N TRP A 51 -17.61 -9.88 -17.54
CA TRP A 51 -16.75 -9.89 -16.36
C TRP A 51 -15.57 -10.87 -16.56
N LEU A 52 -14.38 -10.32 -16.76
CA LEU A 52 -13.17 -11.14 -16.91
C LEU A 52 -12.78 -11.77 -15.58
N ASN A 53 -12.43 -13.06 -15.63
CA ASN A 53 -12.08 -13.86 -14.46
C ASN A 53 -10.62 -13.74 -14.04
N TYR A 54 -9.86 -12.83 -14.66
CA TYR A 54 -8.45 -12.58 -14.39
C TYR A 54 -8.13 -11.09 -14.31
N GLY A 55 -7.12 -10.76 -13.52
CA GLY A 55 -6.63 -9.41 -13.32
C GLY A 55 -5.63 -8.95 -14.38
N ASN A 56 -4.87 -7.92 -14.04
CA ASN A 56 -3.86 -7.34 -14.93
C ASN A 56 -2.76 -8.34 -15.28
N VAL A 57 -2.09 -8.09 -16.41
CA VAL A 57 -0.90 -8.83 -16.81
C VAL A 57 0.17 -8.71 -15.70
N ALA A 58 0.71 -9.86 -15.32
CA ALA A 58 1.67 -9.91 -14.23
C ALA A 58 3.09 -9.51 -14.69
N SER A 59 3.92 -9.10 -13.73
CA SER A 59 5.29 -8.65 -14.02
C SER A 59 6.24 -9.73 -14.50
N ALA A 60 5.87 -11.01 -14.44
CA ALA A 60 6.69 -12.11 -14.91
C ALA A 60 5.99 -12.87 -16.04
N MET A 61 4.81 -13.43 -15.76
CA MET A 61 4.15 -14.36 -16.66
C MET A 61 2.65 -14.41 -16.31
N GLY A 62 1.80 -14.50 -17.31
CA GLY A 62 0.36 -14.64 -17.21
C GLY A 62 -0.32 -13.42 -16.59
N ASN A 63 -1.54 -13.62 -16.15
CA ASN A 63 -2.36 -12.62 -15.51
C ASN A 63 -2.49 -12.88 -14.00
N VAL A 64 -2.71 -11.84 -13.24
CA VAL A 64 -3.03 -11.96 -11.80
C VAL A 64 -4.34 -12.76 -11.68
N PRO A 65 -4.43 -13.76 -10.79
CA PRO A 65 -5.62 -14.60 -10.67
C PRO A 65 -6.83 -13.84 -10.14
N GLY A 66 -8.02 -14.18 -10.63
CA GLY A 66 -9.30 -13.68 -10.10
C GLY A 66 -9.77 -12.35 -10.66
N SER A 67 -11.05 -12.07 -10.45
CA SER A 67 -11.79 -10.94 -11.06
C SER A 67 -11.72 -9.65 -10.24
N LEU A 68 -11.01 -9.64 -9.11
CA LEU A 68 -11.11 -8.53 -8.13
C LEU A 68 -10.78 -7.16 -8.74
N SER A 69 -9.79 -7.08 -9.64
CA SER A 69 -9.43 -5.82 -10.33
C SER A 69 -10.57 -5.31 -11.23
N ALA A 70 -11.29 -6.21 -11.91
CA ALA A 70 -12.48 -5.85 -12.70
C ALA A 70 -13.62 -5.35 -11.79
N TRP A 71 -13.85 -6.00 -10.66
CA TRP A 71 -14.92 -5.61 -9.71
C TRP A 71 -14.64 -4.28 -9.03
N LEU A 72 -13.41 -4.01 -8.63
CA LEU A 72 -13.03 -2.75 -7.98
C LEU A 72 -13.25 -1.52 -8.88
N VAL A 73 -13.25 -1.69 -10.18
CA VAL A 73 -13.57 -0.63 -11.14
C VAL A 73 -15.02 -0.73 -11.64
N GLY A 74 -15.48 -1.91 -12.00
CA GLY A 74 -16.80 -2.09 -12.64
C GLY A 74 -17.99 -1.91 -11.69
N VAL A 75 -17.89 -2.42 -10.45
CA VAL A 75 -19.03 -2.29 -9.49
C VAL A 75 -19.34 -0.82 -9.16
N PRO A 76 -18.36 0.06 -8.88
CA PRO A 76 -18.66 1.49 -8.72
C PRO A 76 -19.29 2.12 -9.96
N LEU A 77 -18.89 1.71 -11.17
CA LEU A 77 -19.46 2.22 -12.42
C LEU A 77 -20.93 1.83 -12.59
N LEU A 78 -21.36 0.66 -12.09
CA LEU A 78 -22.79 0.29 -12.06
C LEU A 78 -23.63 1.20 -11.18
N LEU A 79 -23.04 1.77 -10.10
CA LEU A 79 -23.73 2.69 -9.19
C LEU A 79 -23.72 4.13 -9.71
N TRP A 80 -22.63 4.53 -10.32
CA TRP A 80 -22.44 5.85 -10.91
C TRP A 80 -21.49 5.75 -12.10
N ASP A 81 -22.04 5.87 -13.31
CA ASP A 81 -21.28 5.76 -14.58
C ASP A 81 -20.43 7.01 -14.82
N SER A 82 -19.37 7.13 -14.04
CA SER A 82 -18.40 8.20 -14.10
C SER A 82 -16.99 7.65 -13.85
N PRO A 83 -15.95 8.11 -14.60
CA PRO A 83 -14.57 7.74 -14.34
C PRO A 83 -14.10 7.97 -12.89
N TYR A 84 -14.76 8.87 -12.17
CA TYR A 84 -14.46 9.17 -10.77
C TYR A 84 -15.00 8.14 -9.78
N SER A 85 -16.02 7.34 -10.14
CA SER A 85 -16.63 6.39 -9.20
C SER A 85 -15.63 5.35 -8.66
N PRO A 86 -14.78 4.68 -9.48
CA PRO A 86 -13.75 3.78 -8.96
C PRO A 86 -12.65 4.51 -8.18
N MET A 87 -12.38 5.79 -8.48
CA MET A 87 -11.44 6.59 -7.72
C MET A 87 -11.94 6.90 -6.30
N LEU A 88 -13.24 7.19 -6.15
CA LEU A 88 -13.85 7.40 -4.83
C LEU A 88 -13.87 6.10 -4.02
N LEU A 89 -14.14 4.96 -4.65
CA LEU A 89 -14.00 3.67 -3.96
C LEU A 89 -12.55 3.45 -3.50
N LEU A 90 -11.57 3.68 -4.35
CA LEU A 90 -10.15 3.56 -3.98
C LEU A 90 -9.83 4.44 -2.76
N LEU A 91 -10.24 5.71 -2.78
CA LEU A 91 -10.04 6.63 -1.64
C LEU A 91 -10.71 6.11 -0.35
N ALA A 92 -11.96 5.61 -0.46
CA ALA A 92 -12.68 5.03 0.69
C ALA A 92 -11.95 3.80 1.27
N LEU A 93 -11.45 2.91 0.40
CA LEU A 93 -10.70 1.71 0.83
C LEU A 93 -9.34 2.07 1.46
N ARG A 94 -8.67 3.11 0.96
CA ARG A 94 -7.43 3.64 1.57
C ARG A 94 -7.71 4.29 2.93
N LEU A 95 -8.83 5.01 3.06
CA LEU A 95 -9.27 5.55 4.34
C LEU A 95 -9.60 4.44 5.34
N LEU A 96 -10.25 3.36 4.89
CA LEU A 96 -10.49 2.17 5.72
C LEU A 96 -9.18 1.53 6.18
N ALA A 97 -8.19 1.42 5.30
CA ALA A 97 -6.86 0.93 5.66
C ALA A 97 -6.23 1.78 6.78
N PHE A 98 -6.29 3.11 6.64
CA PHE A 98 -5.81 4.04 7.66
C PHE A 98 -6.55 3.83 8.99
N VAL A 99 -7.89 3.74 8.97
CA VAL A 99 -8.71 3.57 10.19
C VAL A 99 -8.38 2.26 10.91
N LEU A 100 -8.20 1.15 10.19
CA LEU A 100 -7.82 -0.14 10.78
C LEU A 100 -6.46 -0.08 11.49
N LEU A 101 -5.48 0.55 10.86
CA LEU A 101 -4.15 0.72 11.43
C LEU A 101 -4.16 1.72 12.61
N ASP A 102 -4.84 2.86 12.45
CA ASP A 102 -4.95 3.89 13.48
C ASP A 102 -5.64 3.37 14.74
N ARG A 103 -6.60 2.44 14.60
CA ARG A 103 -7.26 1.80 15.74
C ARG A 103 -6.25 1.09 16.64
N VAL A 104 -5.31 0.35 16.04
CA VAL A 104 -4.25 -0.35 16.80
C VAL A 104 -3.23 0.65 17.34
N VAL A 105 -2.82 1.64 16.53
CA VAL A 105 -1.88 2.69 16.97
C VAL A 105 -2.45 3.46 18.16
N ARG A 106 -3.73 3.80 18.15
CA ARG A 106 -4.43 4.47 19.27
C ARG A 106 -4.44 3.64 20.54
N GLU A 107 -4.53 2.31 20.43
CA GLU A 107 -4.50 1.40 21.58
C GLU A 107 -3.09 1.33 22.21
N LEU A 108 -2.05 1.42 21.39
CA LEU A 108 -0.69 1.12 21.80
C LEU A 108 0.16 2.33 22.17
N PHE A 109 -0.13 3.50 21.58
CA PHE A 109 0.77 4.64 21.61
C PHE A 109 0.12 5.92 22.12
N SER A 110 0.97 6.87 22.50
CA SER A 110 0.55 8.20 22.92
C SER A 110 -0.14 8.99 21.79
N PRO A 111 -0.99 9.97 22.11
CA PRO A 111 -1.62 10.83 21.12
C PRO A 111 -0.62 11.53 20.18
N THR A 112 0.58 11.85 20.66
CA THR A 112 1.65 12.45 19.86
C THR A 112 2.18 11.49 18.79
N VAL A 113 2.37 10.21 19.14
CA VAL A 113 2.79 9.18 18.19
C VAL A 113 1.66 8.81 17.21
N ARG A 114 0.40 8.85 17.66
CA ARG A 114 -0.75 8.71 16.76
C ARG A 114 -0.79 9.84 15.72
N LEU A 115 -0.49 11.09 16.11
CA LEU A 115 -0.34 12.20 15.16
C LEU A 115 0.82 11.96 14.18
N ALA A 116 1.94 11.43 14.66
CA ALA A 116 3.06 11.04 13.82
C ALA A 116 2.66 9.94 12.82
N PHE A 117 1.89 8.93 13.24
CA PHE A 117 1.37 7.90 12.35
C PHE A 117 0.50 8.49 11.24
N MET A 118 -0.44 9.37 11.58
CA MET A 118 -1.26 10.08 10.59
C MET A 118 -0.38 10.82 9.59
N LEU A 119 0.65 11.53 10.02
CA LEU A 119 1.55 12.25 9.15
C LEU A 119 2.38 11.31 8.25
N PHE A 120 3.07 10.33 8.82
CA PHE A 120 4.00 9.47 8.09
C PHE A 120 3.30 8.42 7.23
N PHE A 121 2.06 8.07 7.50
CA PHE A 121 1.26 7.18 6.69
C PHE A 121 0.34 7.98 5.75
N TRP A 122 -0.60 8.74 6.29
CA TRP A 122 -1.69 9.34 5.53
C TRP A 122 -1.27 10.54 4.66
N LEU A 123 -0.36 11.41 5.17
CA LEU A 123 0.19 12.52 4.42
C LEU A 123 1.51 12.18 3.69
N SER A 124 1.98 10.94 3.80
CA SER A 124 3.19 10.51 3.10
C SER A 124 3.01 10.60 1.59
N PRO A 125 3.94 11.22 0.85
CA PRO A 125 3.95 11.16 -0.60
C PRO A 125 3.95 9.73 -1.16
N TRP A 126 4.50 8.75 -0.45
CA TRP A 126 4.41 7.33 -0.82
C TRP A 126 2.97 6.83 -0.86
N PHE A 127 2.19 7.14 0.15
CA PHE A 127 0.79 6.74 0.23
C PHE A 127 -0.08 7.52 -0.73
N LEU A 128 0.15 8.83 -0.87
CA LEU A 128 -0.59 9.68 -1.81
C LEU A 128 -0.29 9.33 -3.27
N TYR A 129 0.92 8.83 -3.57
CA TYR A 129 1.22 8.28 -4.90
C TYR A 129 0.27 7.14 -5.30
N ASP A 130 -0.18 6.32 -4.34
CA ASP A 130 -1.15 5.26 -4.56
C ASP A 130 -2.60 5.77 -4.75
N SER A 131 -2.80 7.08 -5.01
CA SER A 131 -4.05 7.61 -5.57
C SER A 131 -4.22 7.30 -7.06
N LEU A 132 -3.21 6.74 -7.72
CA LEU A 132 -3.33 6.16 -9.05
C LEU A 132 -4.31 4.98 -9.03
N LEU A 133 -5.18 4.90 -10.04
CA LEU A 133 -6.08 3.76 -10.19
C LEU A 133 -5.31 2.56 -10.78
N TYR A 134 -4.58 1.83 -9.96
CA TYR A 134 -3.85 0.63 -10.37
C TYR A 134 -3.86 -0.42 -9.25
N ASN A 135 -3.62 -1.68 -9.59
CA ASN A 135 -3.79 -2.79 -8.67
C ASN A 135 -2.99 -2.68 -7.36
N PRO A 136 -1.71 -2.21 -7.32
CA PRO A 136 -1.00 -2.04 -6.04
C PRO A 136 -1.61 -1.00 -5.10
N ALA A 137 -2.37 -0.02 -5.61
CA ALA A 137 -2.97 1.03 -4.79
C ALA A 137 -4.01 0.51 -3.77
N TYR A 138 -4.58 -0.66 -4.01
CA TYR A 138 -5.54 -1.32 -3.12
C TYR A 138 -4.88 -2.20 -2.05
N LEU A 139 -3.60 -2.53 -2.20
CA LEU A 139 -2.89 -3.44 -1.30
C LEU A 139 -2.78 -2.95 0.16
N PRO A 140 -2.68 -1.64 0.45
CA PRO A 140 -2.65 -1.16 1.83
C PRO A 140 -3.87 -1.56 2.66
N LEU A 141 -5.06 -1.74 2.04
CA LEU A 141 -6.24 -2.25 2.73
C LEU A 141 -6.02 -3.68 3.26
N PHE A 142 -5.49 -4.55 2.40
CA PHE A 142 -5.27 -5.96 2.78
C PHE A 142 -4.12 -6.10 3.76
N ALA A 143 -3.09 -5.26 3.66
CA ALA A 143 -2.05 -5.14 4.67
C ALA A 143 -2.63 -4.74 6.04
N ALA A 144 -3.48 -3.71 6.05
CA ALA A 144 -4.13 -3.23 7.27
C ALA A 144 -5.08 -4.27 7.88
N LEU A 145 -5.87 -4.96 7.05
CA LEU A 145 -6.80 -6.01 7.48
C LEU A 145 -6.04 -7.21 8.04
N HIS A 146 -4.97 -7.64 7.37
CA HIS A 146 -4.09 -8.71 7.82
C HIS A 146 -3.45 -8.38 9.18
N PHE A 147 -2.90 -7.18 9.32
CA PHE A 147 -2.29 -6.73 10.58
C PHE A 147 -3.33 -6.62 11.70
N TRP A 148 -4.46 -5.96 11.44
CA TRP A 148 -5.52 -5.81 12.43
C TRP A 148 -6.07 -7.16 12.90
N SER A 149 -6.37 -8.08 11.99
CA SER A 149 -6.85 -9.42 12.33
C SER A 149 -5.81 -10.23 13.12
N ALA A 150 -4.52 -10.17 12.72
CA ALA A 150 -3.43 -10.77 13.46
C ALA A 150 -3.29 -10.21 14.88
N PHE A 151 -3.47 -8.88 15.03
CA PHE A 151 -3.45 -8.23 16.33
C PHE A 151 -4.57 -8.70 17.26
N GLN A 152 -5.77 -8.93 16.72
CA GLN A 152 -6.87 -9.52 17.49
C GLN A 152 -6.60 -10.98 17.86
N LEU A 153 -5.94 -11.73 16.98
CA LEU A 153 -5.59 -13.15 17.18
C LEU A 153 -4.37 -13.37 18.07
N ARG A 154 -3.70 -12.33 18.58
CA ARG A 154 -2.54 -12.44 19.48
C ARG A 154 -2.88 -13.08 20.81
N GLU A 155 -4.14 -12.98 21.24
CA GLU A 155 -4.65 -13.49 22.48
C GLU A 155 -5.83 -14.46 22.24
N LYS A 156 -6.16 -15.24 23.25
CA LYS A 156 -7.33 -16.13 23.20
C LYS A 156 -8.59 -15.27 23.34
N GLY A 157 -9.36 -15.16 22.27
CA GLY A 157 -10.64 -14.45 22.24
C GLY A 157 -11.85 -15.39 22.33
N ALA A 158 -13.05 -14.81 22.35
CA ALA A 158 -14.30 -15.55 22.19
C ALA A 158 -14.33 -16.26 20.83
N PHE A 159 -15.05 -17.38 20.74
CA PHE A 159 -15.10 -18.22 19.54
C PHE A 159 -15.42 -17.42 18.27
N TRP A 160 -16.49 -16.65 18.27
CA TRP A 160 -16.95 -15.89 17.11
C TRP A 160 -15.98 -14.76 16.69
N SER A 161 -15.39 -14.07 17.67
CA SER A 161 -14.36 -13.08 17.38
C SER A 161 -13.13 -13.72 16.72
N SER A 162 -12.65 -14.83 17.28
CA SER A 162 -11.51 -15.57 16.73
C SER A 162 -11.85 -16.20 15.37
N PHE A 163 -13.08 -16.67 15.16
CA PHE A 163 -13.57 -17.19 13.88
C PHE A 163 -13.51 -16.09 12.80
N VAL A 164 -14.16 -14.96 13.05
CA VAL A 164 -14.20 -13.84 12.09
C VAL A 164 -12.81 -13.30 11.80
N CYS A 165 -11.98 -13.08 12.83
CA CYS A 165 -10.62 -12.58 12.63
C CYS A 165 -9.74 -13.57 11.85
N SER A 166 -9.90 -14.89 12.06
CA SER A 166 -9.16 -15.90 11.29
C SER A 166 -9.62 -15.94 9.83
N ALA A 167 -10.92 -15.83 9.56
CA ALA A 167 -11.45 -15.75 8.20
C ALA A 167 -10.97 -14.48 7.48
N LEU A 168 -11.04 -13.32 8.13
CA LEU A 168 -10.55 -12.05 7.58
C LEU A 168 -9.04 -12.06 7.33
N HIS A 169 -8.28 -12.74 8.17
CA HIS A 169 -6.83 -12.89 7.98
C HIS A 169 -6.49 -13.64 6.69
N VAL A 170 -7.18 -14.74 6.43
CA VAL A 170 -7.04 -15.52 5.18
C VAL A 170 -7.55 -14.73 3.99
N LEU A 171 -8.72 -14.08 4.12
CA LEU A 171 -9.27 -13.24 3.07
C LEU A 171 -8.32 -12.11 2.70
N ALA A 172 -7.63 -11.47 3.66
CA ALA A 172 -6.65 -10.43 3.37
C ALA A 172 -5.52 -10.94 2.46
N ILE A 173 -5.00 -12.15 2.69
CA ILE A 173 -3.99 -12.79 1.84
C ILE A 173 -4.57 -13.14 0.48
N GLY A 174 -5.75 -13.78 0.43
CA GLY A 174 -6.38 -14.23 -0.81
C GLY A 174 -6.84 -13.08 -1.73
N MET A 175 -7.33 -11.98 -1.15
CA MET A 175 -7.69 -10.79 -1.94
C MET A 175 -6.44 -10.02 -2.42
N ALA A 176 -5.38 -9.95 -1.60
CA ALA A 176 -4.10 -9.40 -2.05
C ALA A 176 -3.53 -10.22 -3.22
N MET A 177 -3.68 -11.55 -3.22
CA MET A 177 -3.28 -12.44 -4.31
C MET A 177 -4.02 -12.14 -5.61
N GLN A 178 -5.30 -11.80 -5.55
CA GLN A 178 -6.11 -11.43 -6.72
C GLN A 178 -5.80 -10.03 -7.28
N LEU A 179 -4.93 -9.28 -6.62
CA LEU A 179 -4.48 -7.97 -7.11
C LEU A 179 -3.01 -7.98 -7.52
N HIS A 180 -2.16 -8.72 -6.78
CA HIS A 180 -0.72 -8.63 -7.01
C HIS A 180 0.04 -9.83 -6.46
N TYR A 181 1.05 -10.28 -7.18
CA TYR A 181 1.90 -11.41 -6.77
C TYR A 181 2.82 -11.14 -5.55
N SER A 182 2.68 -10.00 -4.88
CA SER A 182 3.35 -9.73 -3.59
C SER A 182 2.65 -10.33 -2.36
N TRP A 183 1.50 -10.97 -2.51
CA TRP A 183 0.77 -11.64 -1.42
C TRP A 183 1.61 -12.59 -0.55
N PRO A 184 2.68 -13.29 -1.06
CA PRO A 184 3.52 -14.15 -0.23
C PRO A 184 4.17 -13.40 0.94
N LEU A 185 4.35 -12.07 0.84
CA LEU A 185 4.83 -11.26 1.94
C LEU A 185 3.93 -11.42 3.19
N LEU A 186 2.61 -11.39 3.02
CA LEU A 186 1.66 -11.59 4.13
C LEU A 186 1.65 -13.04 4.62
N ALA A 187 1.75 -14.01 3.70
CA ALA A 187 1.79 -15.42 4.07
C ALA A 187 3.02 -15.78 4.90
N VAL A 188 4.20 -15.24 4.56
CA VAL A 188 5.43 -15.44 5.34
C VAL A 188 5.33 -14.81 6.72
N ILE A 189 4.75 -13.59 6.84
CA ILE A 189 4.48 -12.97 8.15
C ILE A 189 3.58 -13.88 8.98
N SER A 190 2.48 -14.40 8.41
CA SER A 190 1.54 -15.30 9.10
C SER A 190 2.23 -16.58 9.55
N GLY A 191 3.02 -17.19 8.66
CA GLY A 191 3.79 -18.41 8.96
C GLY A 191 4.73 -18.22 10.14
N TYR A 192 5.50 -17.12 10.14
CA TYR A 192 6.37 -16.79 11.27
C TYR A 192 5.58 -16.61 12.58
N LEU A 193 4.54 -15.78 12.57
CA LEU A 193 3.74 -15.53 13.78
C LEU A 193 3.07 -16.79 14.32
N PHE A 194 2.59 -17.65 13.44
CA PHE A 194 2.00 -18.95 13.82
C PHE A 194 3.05 -19.89 14.42
N LEU A 195 4.17 -20.11 13.74
CA LEU A 195 5.25 -20.99 14.20
C LEU A 195 5.83 -20.54 15.55
N MET A 196 5.94 -19.24 15.77
CA MET A 196 6.39 -18.67 17.04
C MET A 196 5.28 -18.61 18.11
N GLY A 197 4.06 -19.05 17.79
CA GLY A 197 2.91 -19.04 18.71
C GLY A 197 2.41 -17.64 19.05
N ARG A 198 2.64 -16.65 18.17
CA ARG A 198 2.27 -15.22 18.36
C ARG A 198 0.85 -14.89 17.95
N ILE A 199 0.20 -15.80 17.20
CA ILE A 199 -1.20 -15.75 16.81
C ILE A 199 -1.86 -17.09 17.07
N ARG A 200 -3.16 -17.07 17.36
CA ARG A 200 -3.98 -18.25 17.65
C ARG A 200 -5.17 -18.29 16.72
N PHE A 201 -5.08 -19.12 15.71
CA PHE A 201 -6.15 -19.29 14.74
C PHE A 201 -7.33 -20.09 15.28
N ASN A 202 -8.53 -19.70 14.88
CA ASN A 202 -9.70 -20.55 14.87
C ASN A 202 -9.74 -21.30 13.52
N TRP A 203 -9.60 -22.62 13.55
CA TRP A 203 -9.50 -23.44 12.34
C TRP A 203 -10.77 -23.39 11.48
N PHE A 204 -11.96 -23.27 12.07
CA PHE A 204 -13.19 -23.10 11.33
C PHE A 204 -13.20 -21.75 10.58
N GLY A 205 -12.67 -20.70 11.18
CA GLY A 205 -12.48 -19.40 10.51
C GLY A 205 -11.46 -19.50 9.36
N ILE A 206 -10.35 -20.21 9.55
CA ILE A 206 -9.39 -20.48 8.46
C ILE A 206 -10.08 -21.19 7.30
N LEU A 207 -10.80 -22.30 7.58
CA LEU A 207 -11.50 -23.07 6.55
C LEU A 207 -12.55 -22.21 5.82
N ALA A 208 -13.32 -21.41 6.55
CA ALA A 208 -14.27 -20.48 5.94
C ALA A 208 -13.57 -19.44 5.04
N GLY A 209 -12.46 -18.86 5.49
CA GLY A 209 -11.66 -17.93 4.69
C GLY A 209 -11.10 -18.58 3.43
N VAL A 210 -10.54 -19.79 3.54
CA VAL A 210 -10.04 -20.58 2.40
C VAL A 210 -11.16 -20.92 1.42
N ALA A 211 -12.33 -21.32 1.91
CA ALA A 211 -13.48 -21.63 1.08
C ALA A 211 -13.96 -20.38 0.29
N LEU A 212 -14.04 -19.22 0.96
CA LEU A 212 -14.43 -17.97 0.30
C LEU A 212 -13.41 -17.53 -0.76
N VAL A 213 -12.11 -17.64 -0.47
CA VAL A 213 -11.06 -17.37 -1.47
C VAL A 213 -11.15 -18.36 -2.62
N GLY A 214 -11.31 -19.66 -2.34
CA GLY A 214 -11.47 -20.71 -3.34
C GLY A 214 -12.69 -20.46 -4.26
N LEU A 215 -13.84 -20.11 -3.68
CA LEU A 215 -15.03 -19.74 -4.44
C LEU A 215 -14.81 -18.52 -5.32
N SER A 216 -14.12 -17.50 -4.82
CA SER A 216 -13.81 -16.29 -5.61
C SER A 216 -12.82 -16.55 -6.74
N LEU A 217 -11.96 -17.57 -6.60
CA LEU A 217 -10.97 -17.96 -7.62
C LEU A 217 -11.48 -19.03 -8.58
N TRP A 218 -12.60 -19.68 -8.26
CA TRP A 218 -13.12 -20.78 -9.06
C TRP A 218 -13.30 -20.42 -10.54
N PRO A 219 -13.89 -19.26 -10.91
CA PRO A 219 -14.03 -18.87 -12.30
C PRO A 219 -12.68 -18.76 -13.03
N TYR A 220 -11.66 -18.19 -12.37
CA TYR A 220 -10.30 -18.10 -12.91
C TYR A 220 -9.68 -19.48 -13.13
N LEU A 221 -9.78 -20.38 -12.16
CA LEU A 221 -9.24 -21.73 -12.26
C LEU A 221 -9.91 -22.51 -13.40
N HIS A 222 -11.22 -22.43 -13.52
CA HIS A 222 -11.98 -23.05 -14.61
C HIS A 222 -11.56 -22.49 -15.97
N GLU A 223 -11.43 -21.18 -16.10
CA GLU A 223 -11.04 -20.55 -17.37
C GLU A 223 -9.59 -20.89 -17.77
N THR A 224 -8.66 -20.96 -16.82
CA THR A 224 -7.26 -21.34 -17.10
C THR A 224 -7.09 -22.80 -17.48
N MET A 225 -8.02 -23.70 -17.10
CA MET A 225 -8.05 -25.09 -17.55
C MET A 225 -8.41 -25.19 -19.04
N ILE A 226 -9.26 -24.28 -19.53
CA ILE A 226 -9.70 -24.20 -20.92
C ILE A 226 -8.68 -23.43 -21.76
N ASN A 227 -8.19 -22.31 -21.25
CA ASN A 227 -7.23 -21.43 -21.91
C ASN A 227 -5.99 -21.18 -21.04
N SER A 228 -4.96 -21.99 -21.24
CA SER A 228 -3.73 -21.89 -20.46
C SER A 228 -2.88 -20.65 -20.75
N SER A 229 -3.15 -19.90 -21.83
CA SER A 229 -2.42 -18.65 -22.14
C SER A 229 -2.61 -17.61 -21.04
N ILE A 230 -3.78 -17.56 -20.42
CA ILE A 230 -4.11 -16.63 -19.30
C ILE A 230 -3.09 -16.72 -18.18
N SER A 231 -2.59 -17.92 -17.88
CA SER A 231 -1.64 -18.15 -16.78
C SER A 231 -0.17 -18.27 -17.21
N ARG A 232 0.12 -18.45 -18.49
CA ARG A 232 1.45 -18.83 -18.98
C ARG A 232 2.06 -17.86 -19.99
N GLU A 233 1.27 -16.97 -20.59
CA GLU A 233 1.79 -16.05 -21.59
C GLU A 233 2.85 -15.13 -20.98
N ALA A 234 4.04 -15.10 -21.59
CA ALA A 234 5.13 -14.25 -21.14
C ALA A 234 4.81 -12.78 -21.41
N ASN A 235 5.06 -11.93 -20.44
CA ASN A 235 4.96 -10.49 -20.63
C ASN A 235 6.30 -9.97 -21.19
N PRO A 236 6.37 -9.50 -22.45
CA PRO A 236 7.62 -9.01 -23.04
C PRO A 236 8.24 -7.85 -22.26
N ASP A 237 7.42 -6.96 -21.73
CA ASP A 237 7.87 -5.80 -20.95
C ASP A 237 8.45 -6.19 -19.57
N ALA A 238 8.12 -7.38 -19.09
CA ALA A 238 8.59 -7.91 -17.82
C ALA A 238 9.92 -8.65 -17.92
N GLN A 239 10.34 -9.09 -19.11
CA GLN A 239 11.56 -9.88 -19.31
C GLN A 239 12.81 -9.16 -18.77
N ALA A 240 12.89 -7.83 -18.88
CA ALA A 240 13.99 -7.04 -18.32
C ALA A 240 14.12 -7.12 -16.78
N ARG A 241 13.10 -7.61 -16.06
CA ARG A 241 13.09 -7.78 -14.61
C ARG A 241 13.14 -9.23 -14.17
N TYR A 242 12.93 -10.15 -15.10
CA TYR A 242 12.97 -11.57 -14.84
C TYR A 242 14.41 -12.03 -14.69
N ILE A 243 14.73 -12.63 -13.55
CA ILE A 243 16.07 -13.15 -13.22
C ILE A 243 16.07 -14.68 -13.11
N GLY A 244 14.94 -15.31 -13.41
CA GLY A 244 14.74 -16.75 -13.31
C GLY A 244 14.50 -17.24 -11.88
N TRP A 245 14.08 -18.49 -11.79
CA TRP A 245 13.96 -19.19 -10.52
C TRP A 245 15.35 -19.65 -10.07
N GLY A 246 15.76 -19.23 -8.89
CA GLY A 246 17.03 -19.59 -8.27
C GLY A 246 16.86 -19.89 -6.79
N LEU A 247 17.87 -20.48 -6.17
CA LEU A 247 17.80 -20.81 -4.75
C LEU A 247 17.83 -19.56 -3.86
N VAL A 248 18.71 -18.60 -4.19
CA VAL A 248 18.80 -17.34 -3.44
C VAL A 248 19.30 -16.22 -4.35
N HIS A 249 18.57 -15.12 -4.40
CA HIS A 249 18.95 -13.91 -5.12
C HIS A 249 19.41 -12.81 -4.15
N VAL A 250 20.71 -12.56 -4.05
CA VAL A 250 21.29 -11.61 -3.09
C VAL A 250 20.99 -10.15 -3.45
N TYR A 251 21.16 -9.76 -4.72
CA TYR A 251 20.90 -8.38 -5.17
C TYR A 251 19.45 -7.92 -4.93
N PRO A 252 18.39 -8.72 -5.23
CA PRO A 252 17.02 -8.37 -4.90
C PRO A 252 16.78 -8.11 -3.41
N ILE A 253 17.46 -8.84 -2.51
CA ILE A 253 17.35 -8.61 -1.06
C ILE A 253 17.81 -7.18 -0.72
N PHE A 254 19.01 -6.77 -1.16
CA PHE A 254 19.52 -5.42 -0.90
C PHE A 254 18.58 -4.34 -1.45
N LYS A 255 18.10 -4.52 -2.68
CA LYS A 255 17.19 -3.59 -3.31
C LYS A 255 15.86 -3.48 -2.55
N ALA A 256 15.30 -4.59 -2.09
CA ALA A 256 14.07 -4.61 -1.30
C ALA A 256 14.25 -3.93 0.07
N LEU A 257 15.39 -4.16 0.75
CA LEU A 257 15.70 -3.50 2.01
C LEU A 257 15.93 -1.98 1.84
N ILE A 258 16.49 -1.54 0.73
CA ILE A 258 16.55 -0.10 0.39
C ILE A 258 15.15 0.49 0.28
N TYR A 259 14.20 -0.20 -0.36
CA TYR A 259 12.80 0.29 -0.41
C TYR A 259 12.12 0.25 0.95
N TRP A 260 12.38 -0.74 1.79
CA TRP A 260 11.91 -0.76 3.18
C TRP A 260 12.33 0.51 3.95
N LEU A 261 13.60 0.88 3.87
CA LEU A 261 14.10 2.11 4.50
C LEU A 261 13.52 3.39 3.85
N ARG A 262 13.31 3.36 2.53
CA ARG A 262 12.73 4.49 1.80
C ARG A 262 11.27 4.74 2.18
N TYR A 263 10.48 3.72 2.45
CA TYR A 263 9.07 3.89 2.84
C TYR A 263 8.89 4.62 4.16
N SER A 264 9.75 4.40 5.13
CA SER A 264 9.71 5.08 6.42
C SER A 264 10.52 6.38 6.45
N SER A 265 11.30 6.66 5.40
CA SER A 265 12.03 7.93 5.20
C SER A 265 11.40 8.75 4.08
N TRP A 266 11.89 9.98 3.87
CA TRP A 266 11.42 10.86 2.80
C TRP A 266 12.35 10.83 1.57
N ILE A 267 12.88 9.64 1.24
CA ILE A 267 13.61 9.39 -0.01
C ILE A 267 12.63 8.83 -1.03
N PHE A 268 12.09 9.68 -1.88
CA PHE A 268 11.02 9.36 -2.81
C PHE A 268 11.51 8.81 -4.15
N THR A 269 10.58 8.30 -4.97
CA THR A 269 10.86 7.84 -6.33
C THR A 269 10.97 9.01 -7.31
N THR A 270 11.73 8.82 -8.39
CA THR A 270 11.82 9.76 -9.52
C THR A 270 10.49 9.96 -10.26
N LYS A 271 9.54 9.03 -10.13
CA LYS A 271 8.22 9.14 -10.77
C LYS A 271 7.24 10.01 -9.97
N LEU A 272 7.60 10.41 -8.77
CA LEU A 272 6.78 11.22 -7.87
C LEU A 272 7.54 12.54 -7.57
N VAL A 273 8.12 12.63 -6.38
CA VAL A 273 8.69 13.89 -5.86
C VAL A 273 10.01 14.27 -6.52
N ASN A 274 10.90 13.29 -6.76
CA ASN A 274 12.20 13.58 -7.39
C ASN A 274 12.11 13.88 -8.89
N GLY A 275 10.98 13.62 -9.53
CA GLY A 275 10.73 13.85 -10.94
C GLY A 275 9.92 15.09 -11.23
N VAL A 276 9.83 16.03 -10.29
CA VAL A 276 9.23 17.36 -10.51
C VAL A 276 10.08 18.15 -11.50
N GLU A 277 9.43 18.69 -12.52
CA GLU A 277 10.09 19.31 -13.69
C GLU A 277 9.94 20.83 -13.74
N PHE A 278 9.04 21.45 -12.97
CA PHE A 278 8.75 22.88 -12.98
C PHE A 278 8.48 23.43 -14.39
N SER A 279 7.68 22.70 -15.18
CA SER A 279 7.41 22.97 -16.60
C SER A 279 6.86 24.38 -16.86
N ALA A 280 6.11 24.95 -15.91
CA ALA A 280 5.60 26.30 -16.00
C ALA A 280 6.70 27.38 -16.15
N PHE A 281 7.92 27.08 -15.75
CA PHE A 281 9.08 27.99 -15.83
C PHE A 281 10.02 27.68 -16.99
N ALA A 282 9.68 26.72 -17.86
CA ALA A 282 10.53 26.30 -18.98
C ALA A 282 10.89 27.42 -19.94
N ALA A 283 10.04 28.45 -20.07
CA ALA A 283 10.29 29.63 -20.88
C ALA A 283 11.45 30.50 -20.35
N VAL A 284 11.86 30.35 -19.09
CA VAL A 284 12.96 31.12 -18.46
C VAL A 284 14.03 30.12 -17.99
N PRO A 285 14.97 29.69 -18.85
CA PRO A 285 15.85 28.54 -18.61
C PRO A 285 16.67 28.62 -17.32
N TRP A 286 17.23 29.76 -16.99
CA TRP A 286 18.05 29.91 -15.76
C TRP A 286 17.20 29.70 -14.49
N LEU A 287 15.97 30.24 -14.44
CA LEU A 287 15.04 30.10 -13.32
C LEU A 287 14.56 28.66 -13.21
N HIS A 288 14.20 28.04 -14.33
CA HIS A 288 13.81 26.64 -14.41
C HIS A 288 14.87 25.71 -13.81
N TRP A 289 16.12 25.83 -14.25
CA TRP A 289 17.23 25.02 -13.71
C TRP A 289 17.53 25.31 -12.26
N LEU A 290 17.44 26.58 -11.83
CA LEU A 290 17.61 26.97 -10.43
C LEU A 290 16.53 26.30 -9.54
N LEU A 291 15.27 26.33 -9.95
CA LEU A 291 14.17 25.70 -9.20
C LEU A 291 14.35 24.19 -9.10
N ILE A 292 14.73 23.51 -10.18
CA ILE A 292 15.04 22.06 -10.16
C ILE A 292 16.21 21.78 -9.21
N ALA A 293 17.27 22.57 -9.27
CA ALA A 293 18.44 22.37 -8.40
C ALA A 293 18.09 22.57 -6.93
N LEU A 294 17.40 23.66 -6.57
CA LEU A 294 16.93 23.94 -5.23
C LEU A 294 16.01 22.84 -4.70
N TRP A 295 15.05 22.41 -5.55
CA TRP A 295 14.14 21.32 -5.23
C TRP A 295 14.89 20.04 -4.88
N LYS A 296 15.83 19.63 -5.71
CA LYS A 296 16.65 18.43 -5.49
C LYS A 296 17.50 18.55 -4.23
N VAL A 297 18.12 19.70 -3.99
CA VAL A 297 18.91 19.93 -2.76
C VAL A 297 18.04 19.76 -1.53
N VAL A 298 16.85 20.38 -1.49
CA VAL A 298 15.93 20.26 -0.35
C VAL A 298 15.46 18.83 -0.16
N ILE A 299 14.97 18.16 -1.23
CA ILE A 299 14.46 16.80 -1.16
C ILE A 299 15.52 15.80 -0.73
N TYR A 300 16.75 15.91 -1.25
CA TYR A 300 17.83 14.99 -0.86
C TYR A 300 18.39 15.29 0.52
N ALA A 301 18.48 16.55 0.94
CA ALA A 301 18.92 16.91 2.29
C ALA A 301 17.93 16.40 3.35
N VAL A 302 16.64 16.66 3.17
CA VAL A 302 15.58 16.16 4.07
C VAL A 302 15.49 14.62 3.99
N GLY A 303 15.63 14.06 2.79
CA GLY A 303 15.69 12.61 2.59
C GLY A 303 16.82 11.96 3.37
N ALA A 304 18.04 12.49 3.29
CA ALA A 304 19.22 11.97 4.01
C ALA A 304 19.04 12.09 5.53
N ALA A 305 18.57 13.23 6.02
CA ALA A 305 18.28 13.43 7.45
C ALA A 305 17.21 12.45 7.95
N SER A 306 16.12 12.26 7.19
CA SER A 306 15.06 11.32 7.55
C SER A 306 15.53 9.86 7.50
N LEU A 307 16.38 9.50 6.52
CA LEU A 307 16.98 8.16 6.45
C LEU A 307 17.82 7.85 7.68
N TRP A 308 18.62 8.81 8.13
CA TRP A 308 19.39 8.68 9.36
C TRP A 308 18.50 8.38 10.57
N LEU A 309 17.40 9.13 10.74
CA LEU A 309 16.41 8.88 11.81
C LEU A 309 15.77 7.49 11.69
N VAL A 310 15.47 7.05 10.46
CA VAL A 310 14.89 5.72 10.19
C VAL A 310 15.88 4.60 10.54
N ILE A 311 17.17 4.78 10.25
CA ILE A 311 18.21 3.81 10.65
C ILE A 311 18.27 3.70 12.18
N LEU A 312 18.26 4.83 12.90
CA LEU A 312 18.22 4.83 14.37
C LEU A 312 16.95 4.15 14.91
N ALA A 313 15.80 4.43 14.29
CA ALA A 313 14.53 3.82 14.67
C ALA A 313 14.53 2.30 14.43
N ASN A 314 15.03 1.82 13.29
CA ASN A 314 15.17 0.38 13.02
C ASN A 314 16.14 -0.29 13.99
N ARG A 315 17.27 0.38 14.32
CA ARG A 315 18.20 -0.11 15.34
C ARG A 315 17.51 -0.23 16.72
N TYR A 316 16.74 0.77 17.11
CA TYR A 316 15.95 0.75 18.34
C TYR A 316 14.91 -0.40 18.30
N GLY A 317 14.11 -0.50 17.23
CA GLY A 317 13.14 -1.58 17.04
C GLY A 317 13.78 -2.96 17.15
N TRP A 318 14.97 -3.16 16.58
CA TRP A 318 15.75 -4.39 16.71
C TRP A 318 16.09 -4.72 18.17
N THR A 319 16.51 -3.74 18.97
CA THR A 319 16.80 -3.97 20.40
C THR A 319 15.58 -4.45 21.18
N GLN A 320 14.36 -4.04 20.76
CA GLN A 320 13.11 -4.44 21.42
C GLN A 320 12.73 -5.92 21.15
N VAL A 321 13.18 -6.50 20.04
CA VAL A 321 12.74 -7.83 19.60
C VAL A 321 13.80 -8.90 19.60
N ARG A 322 15.11 -8.54 19.53
CA ARG A 322 16.21 -9.48 19.33
C ARG A 322 16.23 -10.66 20.32
N ALA A 323 15.83 -10.44 21.58
CA ALA A 323 15.80 -11.45 22.60
C ALA A 323 14.63 -12.45 22.46
N SER A 324 13.53 -12.02 21.83
CA SER A 324 12.28 -12.79 21.70
C SER A 324 12.02 -13.28 20.28
N LEU A 325 12.74 -12.76 19.27
CA LEU A 325 12.48 -13.03 17.85
C LEU A 325 12.44 -14.53 17.51
N TRP A 326 13.37 -15.31 18.03
CA TRP A 326 13.50 -16.76 17.78
C TRP A 326 12.97 -17.63 18.92
N ARG A 327 12.39 -17.01 19.97
CA ARG A 327 11.80 -17.75 21.07
C ARG A 327 10.33 -17.96 20.82
N ARG A 328 9.88 -19.21 20.87
CA ARG A 328 8.45 -19.52 20.88
C ARG A 328 7.80 -18.89 22.12
N ARG A 329 6.63 -18.26 21.94
CA ARG A 329 5.86 -17.69 23.06
C ARG A 329 5.58 -18.79 24.07
N ARG A 330 6.17 -18.68 25.25
CA ARG A 330 5.79 -19.45 26.41
C ARG A 330 4.66 -18.71 27.12
N GLU A 331 4.07 -19.29 28.15
CA GLU A 331 2.88 -18.83 28.89
C GLU A 331 2.94 -17.38 29.45
N GLN A 332 4.10 -16.77 29.47
CA GLN A 332 4.25 -15.34 29.86
C GLN A 332 3.62 -14.41 28.83
N ALA A 333 2.68 -13.59 29.29
CA ALA A 333 1.99 -12.60 28.49
C ALA A 333 3.00 -11.59 27.89
N GLU A 334 3.10 -11.61 26.56
CA GLU A 334 3.87 -10.63 25.82
C GLU A 334 3.11 -9.32 25.78
N THR A 335 3.81 -8.19 25.99
CA THR A 335 3.13 -6.89 25.89
C THR A 335 2.65 -6.62 24.45
N PRO A 336 1.52 -5.95 24.25
CA PRO A 336 1.03 -5.63 22.91
C PRO A 336 2.05 -4.82 22.08
N ARG A 337 2.87 -3.98 22.72
CA ARG A 337 3.96 -3.23 22.04
C ARG A 337 5.11 -4.15 21.59
N THR A 338 5.47 -5.14 22.39
CA THR A 338 6.49 -6.14 21.98
C THR A 338 5.96 -6.96 20.80
N TRP A 339 4.70 -7.36 20.84
CA TRP A 339 4.05 -8.04 19.72
C TRP A 339 4.04 -7.19 18.45
N PHE A 340 3.71 -5.91 18.57
CA PHE A 340 3.76 -4.95 17.46
C PHE A 340 5.18 -4.84 16.84
N ALA A 341 6.20 -4.78 17.69
CA ALA A 341 7.59 -4.77 17.25
C ALA A 341 7.99 -6.08 16.53
N LEU A 342 7.53 -7.23 17.03
CA LEU A 342 7.76 -8.53 16.41
C LEU A 342 7.05 -8.68 15.06
N TYR A 343 5.86 -8.13 14.92
CA TYR A 343 5.19 -8.09 13.63
C TYR A 343 5.99 -7.28 12.59
N GLY A 344 6.52 -6.11 12.99
CA GLY A 344 7.43 -5.32 12.14
C GLY A 344 8.69 -6.10 11.74
N ALA A 345 9.30 -6.84 12.68
CA ALA A 345 10.45 -7.69 12.39
C ALA A 345 10.09 -8.86 11.45
N ALA A 346 8.91 -9.48 11.63
CA ALA A 346 8.39 -10.50 10.73
C ALA A 346 8.18 -9.95 9.31
N ALA A 347 7.75 -8.70 9.18
CA ALA A 347 7.60 -8.04 7.89
C ALA A 347 8.97 -7.82 7.19
N VAL A 348 10.02 -7.41 7.92
CA VAL A 348 11.38 -7.34 7.36
C VAL A 348 11.87 -8.72 6.91
N MET A 349 11.67 -9.76 7.72
CA MET A 349 12.05 -11.13 7.36
C MET A 349 11.29 -11.60 6.11
N SER A 350 10.00 -11.29 6.03
CA SER A 350 9.18 -11.60 4.86
C SER A 350 9.72 -10.93 3.59
N VAL A 351 10.13 -9.66 3.68
CA VAL A 351 10.78 -8.94 2.56
C VAL A 351 12.06 -9.65 2.12
N ILE A 352 12.90 -10.06 3.06
CA ILE A 352 14.15 -10.77 2.77
C ILE A 352 13.86 -12.12 2.09
N VAL A 353 12.98 -12.93 2.67
CA VAL A 353 12.64 -14.26 2.15
C VAL A 353 12.01 -14.17 0.76
N CYS A 354 11.02 -13.30 0.59
CA CYS A 354 10.33 -13.15 -0.71
C CYS A 354 11.27 -12.57 -1.77
N ALA A 355 12.13 -11.61 -1.43
CA ALA A 355 13.09 -11.06 -2.39
C ALA A 355 14.20 -12.06 -2.77
N ALA A 356 14.59 -12.95 -1.84
CA ALA A 356 15.56 -14.00 -2.09
C ALA A 356 15.05 -15.07 -3.06
N LEU A 357 13.74 -15.38 -2.99
CA LEU A 357 13.12 -16.49 -3.72
C LEU A 357 12.37 -16.03 -4.99
N ALA A 358 12.07 -14.74 -5.13
CA ALA A 358 11.29 -14.25 -6.26
C ALA A 358 12.08 -14.33 -7.57
N PRO A 359 11.44 -14.72 -8.69
CA PRO A 359 12.08 -14.79 -10.00
C PRO A 359 12.27 -13.40 -10.65
N ILE A 360 11.93 -12.33 -9.95
CA ILE A 360 11.98 -10.94 -10.42
C ILE A 360 12.68 -10.03 -9.42
N VAL A 361 13.28 -8.96 -9.93
CA VAL A 361 13.85 -7.89 -9.11
C VAL A 361 12.74 -6.96 -8.61
N PHE A 362 12.57 -6.85 -7.31
CA PHE A 362 11.53 -6.02 -6.71
C PHE A 362 11.72 -4.53 -7.03
N SER A 363 10.60 -3.88 -7.32
CA SER A 363 10.43 -2.44 -7.35
C SER A 363 9.52 -2.01 -6.19
N TYR A 364 9.37 -0.69 -5.96
CA TYR A 364 8.57 -0.20 -4.82
C TYR A 364 7.12 -0.73 -4.81
N TRP A 365 6.46 -0.84 -5.96
CA TRP A 365 5.07 -1.33 -6.03
C TRP A 365 4.90 -2.80 -5.61
N HIS A 366 5.94 -3.62 -5.68
CA HIS A 366 5.91 -5.00 -5.16
C HIS A 366 5.90 -5.02 -3.62
N LEU A 367 6.32 -3.93 -2.98
CA LEU A 367 6.46 -3.82 -1.53
C LEU A 367 5.37 -2.95 -0.88
N THR A 368 4.37 -2.49 -1.64
CA THR A 368 3.28 -1.66 -1.12
C THR A 368 2.52 -2.34 0.04
N LEU A 369 2.41 -3.69 0.03
CA LEU A 369 1.86 -4.47 1.13
C LEU A 369 2.59 -4.29 2.47
N VAL A 370 3.88 -4.01 2.46
CA VAL A 370 4.68 -3.87 3.69
C VAL A 370 4.96 -2.41 4.03
N PHE A 371 4.53 -1.46 3.21
CA PHE A 371 4.69 -0.04 3.45
C PHE A 371 4.21 0.39 4.85
N PRO A 372 3.00 0.01 5.34
CA PRO A 372 2.56 0.38 6.67
C PRO A 372 3.49 -0.12 7.78
N PHE A 373 4.05 -1.30 7.59
CA PHE A 373 4.87 -1.99 8.60
C PHE A 373 6.28 -1.43 8.68
N ALA A 374 6.77 -0.81 7.61
CA ALA A 374 8.05 -0.09 7.62
C ALA A 374 8.04 1.11 8.57
N LEU A 375 6.87 1.63 8.93
CA LEU A 375 6.71 2.71 9.90
C LEU A 375 6.80 2.23 11.37
N PHE A 376 6.61 0.94 11.65
CA PHE A 376 6.53 0.44 13.03
C PHE A 376 7.77 0.72 13.88
N PRO A 377 9.00 0.52 13.40
CA PRO A 377 10.19 0.92 14.16
C PRO A 377 10.23 2.41 14.48
N LEU A 378 9.76 3.25 13.55
CA LEU A 378 9.72 4.70 13.75
C LEU A 378 8.72 5.10 14.85
N LEU A 379 7.53 4.46 14.88
CA LEU A 379 6.52 4.73 15.92
C LEU A 379 7.01 4.30 17.32
N LEU A 380 7.65 3.13 17.41
CA LEU A 380 8.26 2.64 18.66
C LEU A 380 9.35 3.58 19.16
N TRP A 381 10.23 4.03 18.26
CA TRP A 381 11.29 4.95 18.60
C TRP A 381 10.75 6.32 19.01
N LEU A 382 9.75 6.85 18.30
CA LEU A 382 9.12 8.12 18.63
C LEU A 382 8.40 8.07 19.99
N GLU A 383 7.75 6.97 20.33
CA GLU A 383 7.13 6.80 21.65
C GLU A 383 8.19 6.91 22.76
N HIS A 384 9.31 6.21 22.59
CA HIS A 384 10.43 6.31 23.54
C HIS A 384 11.05 7.72 23.60
N TRP A 385 11.27 8.34 22.44
CA TRP A 385 11.94 9.64 22.35
C TRP A 385 11.04 10.79 22.81
N SER A 386 9.71 10.67 22.66
CA SER A 386 8.74 11.70 23.05
C SER A 386 8.52 11.81 24.56
N LEU A 387 8.94 10.82 25.35
CA LEU A 387 8.79 10.85 26.81
C LEU A 387 9.43 12.11 27.42
N GLY A 388 8.62 12.92 28.06
CA GLY A 388 9.03 14.21 28.65
C GLY A 388 9.37 15.32 27.64
N ARG A 389 9.18 15.07 26.33
CA ARG A 389 9.51 16.01 25.25
C ARG A 389 8.34 16.25 24.28
N GLU A 390 7.15 15.89 24.66
CA GLU A 390 5.96 15.87 23.77
C GLU A 390 5.73 17.19 23.04
N HIS A 391 5.93 18.34 23.70
CA HIS A 391 5.77 19.65 23.06
C HIS A 391 6.78 19.87 21.93
N LYS A 392 8.06 19.49 22.14
CA LYS A 392 9.10 19.60 21.10
C LYS A 392 8.79 18.68 19.93
N VAL A 393 8.40 17.43 20.21
CA VAL A 393 8.04 16.46 19.17
C VAL A 393 6.87 16.97 18.32
N ARG A 394 5.81 17.51 18.95
CA ARG A 394 4.68 18.10 18.22
C ARG A 394 5.09 19.24 17.30
N ARG A 395 5.99 20.10 17.74
CA ARG A 395 6.52 21.20 16.92
C ARG A 395 7.26 20.64 15.68
N TYR A 396 8.07 19.58 15.85
CA TYR A 396 8.73 18.93 14.72
C TYR A 396 7.73 18.24 13.79
N LEU A 397 6.67 17.62 14.32
CA LEU A 397 5.61 17.02 13.50
C LEU A 397 4.84 18.08 12.69
N LEU A 398 4.63 19.29 13.22
CA LEU A 398 4.03 20.38 12.47
C LEU A 398 4.93 20.82 11.30
N TRP A 399 6.24 20.98 11.51
CA TRP A 399 7.17 21.27 10.43
C TRP A 399 7.18 20.17 9.38
N ALA A 400 7.17 18.92 9.83
CA ALA A 400 7.09 17.75 8.97
C ALA A 400 5.77 17.73 8.16
N ALA A 401 4.64 18.10 8.77
CA ALA A 401 3.36 18.22 8.08
C ALA A 401 3.38 19.32 7.01
N CYS A 402 3.89 20.50 7.33
CA CYS A 402 4.05 21.58 6.35
C CYS A 402 4.94 21.15 5.17
N TYR A 403 6.05 20.46 5.46
CA TYR A 403 6.91 19.90 4.43
C TYR A 403 6.18 18.88 3.55
N CYS A 404 5.50 17.91 4.14
CA CYS A 404 4.74 16.90 3.37
C CYS A 404 3.65 17.53 2.51
N ILE A 405 2.89 18.50 3.04
CA ILE A 405 1.85 19.21 2.29
C ILE A 405 2.47 19.96 1.10
N ALA A 406 3.54 20.73 1.34
CA ALA A 406 4.22 21.47 0.27
C ALA A 406 4.76 20.54 -0.82
N VAL A 407 5.44 19.46 -0.41
CA VAL A 407 5.97 18.45 -1.34
C VAL A 407 4.86 17.79 -2.16
N ASN A 408 3.74 17.43 -1.53
CA ASN A 408 2.62 16.81 -2.23
C ASN A 408 1.94 17.77 -3.20
N LEU A 409 1.76 19.04 -2.85
CA LEU A 409 1.19 20.04 -3.75
C LEU A 409 2.06 20.23 -4.99
N VAL A 410 3.38 20.37 -4.80
CA VAL A 410 4.32 20.51 -5.93
C VAL A 410 4.35 19.26 -6.79
N ALA A 411 4.41 18.05 -6.17
CA ALA A 411 4.45 16.80 -6.90
C ALA A 411 3.14 16.48 -7.66
N ALA A 412 1.98 16.88 -7.12
CA ALA A 412 0.69 16.76 -7.80
C ALA A 412 0.55 17.71 -8.99
N HIS A 413 1.25 18.86 -8.93
CA HIS A 413 1.20 19.86 -9.99
C HIS A 413 2.06 19.48 -11.21
N ASP A 414 3.24 18.89 -10.97
CA ASP A 414 4.23 18.73 -12.05
C ASP A 414 5.22 17.61 -11.76
N SER A 415 4.77 16.36 -11.90
CA SER A 415 5.63 15.17 -11.82
C SER A 415 5.31 14.21 -12.97
N ARG A 416 6.15 13.16 -13.14
CA ARG A 416 5.99 12.20 -14.25
C ARG A 416 4.65 11.47 -14.32
N LYS A 417 3.93 11.38 -13.19
CA LYS A 417 2.66 10.65 -13.10
C LYS A 417 1.48 11.55 -12.79
N PHE A 418 1.76 12.76 -12.34
CA PHE A 418 0.78 13.73 -11.96
C PHE A 418 1.21 15.09 -12.50
N ALA A 419 0.34 15.75 -13.25
CA ALA A 419 0.55 17.09 -13.71
C ALA A 419 -0.77 17.83 -13.82
N TYR A 420 -0.78 19.11 -13.53
CA TYR A 420 -1.99 19.93 -13.57
C TYR A 420 -2.65 19.94 -14.95
N GLY A 421 -1.84 19.71 -16.00
CA GLY A 421 -2.34 19.57 -17.38
C GLY A 421 -2.95 18.21 -17.70
N TYR A 422 -2.88 17.22 -16.80
CA TYR A 422 -3.52 15.93 -17.01
C TYR A 422 -4.98 16.00 -16.53
N ASP A 423 -5.89 15.74 -17.46
CA ASP A 423 -7.30 15.53 -17.17
C ASP A 423 -7.58 14.02 -17.15
N TYR A 424 -7.71 13.43 -15.97
CA TYR A 424 -7.99 12.03 -15.80
C TYR A 424 -9.28 11.62 -16.53
N ALA A 425 -10.37 12.34 -16.31
CA ALA A 425 -11.67 11.99 -16.90
C ALA A 425 -11.65 12.15 -18.43
N GLY A 426 -11.01 13.20 -18.95
CA GLY A 426 -10.84 13.41 -20.38
C GLY A 426 -10.02 12.29 -21.04
N GLN A 427 -8.92 11.84 -20.40
CA GLN A 427 -8.11 10.72 -20.89
C GLN A 427 -8.93 9.41 -20.93
N VAL A 428 -9.72 9.12 -19.89
CA VAL A 428 -10.59 7.93 -19.85
C VAL A 428 -11.66 8.02 -20.91
N ASN A 429 -12.34 9.15 -21.05
CA ASN A 429 -13.38 9.34 -22.06
C ASN A 429 -12.82 9.23 -23.49
N LEU A 430 -11.62 9.76 -23.76
CA LEU A 430 -10.94 9.57 -25.04
C LEU A 430 -10.65 8.10 -25.33
N TYR A 431 -10.13 7.36 -24.33
CA TYR A 431 -9.91 5.93 -24.44
C TYR A 431 -11.18 5.15 -24.77
N LEU A 432 -12.29 5.43 -24.06
CA LEU A 432 -13.59 4.84 -24.31
C LEU A 432 -14.13 5.17 -25.72
N GLN A 433 -13.83 6.37 -26.25
CA GLN A 433 -14.21 6.72 -27.61
C GLN A 433 -13.51 5.90 -28.66
N GLN A 434 -12.26 5.52 -28.42
CA GLN A 434 -11.45 4.70 -29.29
C GLN A 434 -11.80 3.19 -29.22
N HIS A 435 -12.53 2.77 -28.16
CA HIS A 435 -12.91 1.38 -27.91
C HIS A 435 -14.43 1.23 -27.79
N PRO A 436 -15.18 1.20 -28.91
CA PRO A 436 -16.64 1.22 -28.92
C PRO A 436 -17.31 0.12 -28.09
N VAL A 437 -16.70 -1.07 -27.98
CA VAL A 437 -17.21 -2.19 -27.18
C VAL A 437 -17.36 -1.80 -25.70
N LEU A 438 -16.55 -0.88 -25.20
CA LEU A 438 -16.63 -0.39 -23.82
C LEU A 438 -17.75 0.63 -23.58
N LYS A 439 -18.46 1.06 -24.66
CA LYS A 439 -19.59 2.02 -24.57
C LYS A 439 -20.95 1.35 -24.46
N LEU A 440 -21.03 0.04 -24.75
CA LEU A 440 -22.32 -0.67 -24.75
C LEU A 440 -22.90 -0.70 -23.32
N HIS A 441 -24.15 -0.29 -23.19
CA HIS A 441 -24.93 -0.50 -21.97
C HIS A 441 -25.64 -1.85 -22.03
N PRO A 442 -25.72 -2.60 -20.92
CA PRO A 442 -26.43 -3.89 -20.88
C PRO A 442 -27.86 -3.83 -21.41
N ALA A 443 -28.53 -2.69 -21.22
CA ALA A 443 -29.91 -2.45 -21.65
C ALA A 443 -30.10 -2.27 -23.16
N SER A 444 -29.04 -2.19 -23.96
CA SER A 444 -29.14 -2.04 -25.42
C SER A 444 -28.97 -3.36 -26.20
N GLN A 445 -29.00 -4.50 -25.47
CA GLN A 445 -28.87 -5.85 -26.05
C GLN A 445 -30.22 -6.65 -26.01
N GLU A 446 -31.35 -5.99 -25.68
CA GLU A 446 -32.66 -6.59 -25.81
C GLU A 446 -33.27 -6.39 -27.19
#